data_1dcb094f4a6ae49aebf8dbe02797ce05
#
_entry.id   1dcb094f4a6ae49aebf8dbe02797ce05
#
_cell.length_a   1.000
_cell.length_b   1.000
_cell.length_c   1.000
_cell.angle_alpha   90.00
_cell.angle_beta   90.00
_cell.angle_gamma   90.00
#
_symmetry.space_group_name_H-M   'P 1'
#
loop_
_entity.id
_entity.type
_entity.pdbx_description
1 polymer ?
#
loop_
_entity_poly.entity_id
_entity_poly.type
_entity_poly.pdbx_seq_one_letter_code
_entity_poly.pdbx_strand_id
1 'polypeptide(L)'
;MKLLSLFDGSGGFPLAAALCGIEPVAASEIEPYPIAVTRSRFPNMKHLGDVSNINGAEIEPVDIISFGSPCQDLSVAGKRAGMQHESKGDEETTRSGLFMEAIRIIKEMRDATDGKYPTIALWENVPGAFSSNHGEDFRVVLEEFVKICEPTATLPAVDKGKWPYADAIMGDGWSIAYRTFNLEYWGCPQRRRRIYLVADFGGERAPEICFKREGLRRYTAKEQETWQRFADYVADRIRAADSERTE
;
A
#
# COMPACT_ATOMS: atom_id res chain seq x y z
N MET A 1 4.39 -7.75 -16.10
CA MET A 1 4.15 -7.89 -14.65
C MET A 1 2.69 -7.63 -14.38
N LYS A 2 2.10 -8.33 -13.41
CA LYS A 2 0.69 -8.21 -13.00
C LYS A 2 0.58 -7.64 -11.59
N LEU A 3 -0.48 -6.84 -11.35
CA LEU A 3 -0.76 -6.20 -10.06
C LEU A 3 -2.11 -6.63 -9.51
N LEU A 4 -2.15 -6.97 -8.22
CA LEU A 4 -3.34 -6.98 -7.37
C LEU A 4 -3.30 -5.76 -6.45
N SER A 5 -4.37 -4.96 -6.41
CA SER A 5 -4.51 -3.81 -5.53
C SER A 5 -5.55 -4.11 -4.45
N LEU A 6 -5.16 -4.04 -3.16
CA LEU A 6 -6.06 -4.19 -2.03
C LEU A 6 -6.37 -2.81 -1.43
N PHE A 7 -7.60 -2.63 -0.92
CA PHE A 7 -8.09 -1.33 -0.44
C PHE A 7 -7.92 -0.25 -1.51
N ASP A 8 -8.36 -0.59 -2.72
CA ASP A 8 -7.96 0.09 -3.96
C ASP A 8 -8.42 1.55 -4.04
N GLY A 9 -9.51 1.91 -3.33
CA GLY A 9 -10.11 3.22 -3.47
C GLY A 9 -10.48 3.49 -4.93
N SER A 10 -10.17 4.68 -5.41
CA SER A 10 -10.46 5.09 -6.80
C SER A 10 -9.40 4.65 -7.83
N GLY A 11 -8.57 3.67 -7.53
CA GLY A 11 -7.62 3.06 -8.48
C GLY A 11 -6.28 3.77 -8.61
N GLY A 12 -5.75 4.30 -7.52
CA GLY A 12 -4.45 4.98 -7.53
C GLY A 12 -3.29 4.07 -7.89
N PHE A 13 -3.20 2.90 -7.28
CA PHE A 13 -2.17 1.89 -7.59
C PHE A 13 -2.36 1.29 -8.99
N PRO A 14 -3.57 0.87 -9.42
CA PRO A 14 -3.82 0.43 -10.79
C PRO A 14 -3.42 1.47 -11.85
N LEU A 15 -3.71 2.74 -11.61
CA LEU A 15 -3.32 3.81 -12.55
C LEU A 15 -1.80 3.93 -12.64
N ALA A 16 -1.11 3.96 -11.50
CA ALA A 16 0.35 4.03 -11.47
C ALA A 16 0.99 2.81 -12.15
N ALA A 17 0.46 1.61 -11.90
CA ALA A 17 0.89 0.38 -12.54
C ALA A 17 0.75 0.44 -14.05
N ALA A 18 -0.42 0.83 -14.57
CA ALA A 18 -0.67 0.95 -15.99
C ALA A 18 0.27 1.96 -16.67
N LEU A 19 0.54 3.10 -16.03
CA LEU A 19 1.51 4.08 -16.52
C LEU A 19 2.95 3.55 -16.58
N CYS A 20 3.26 2.55 -15.77
CA CYS A 20 4.56 1.87 -15.76
C CYS A 20 4.59 0.59 -16.63
N GLY A 21 3.53 0.28 -17.38
CA GLY A 21 3.43 -0.92 -18.19
C GLY A 21 3.20 -2.20 -17.39
N ILE A 22 2.69 -2.07 -16.15
CA ILE A 22 2.27 -3.18 -15.28
C ILE A 22 0.76 -3.33 -15.42
N GLU A 23 0.30 -4.55 -15.65
CA GLU A 23 -1.11 -4.86 -15.86
C GLU A 23 -1.86 -4.98 -14.51
N PRO A 24 -2.86 -4.11 -14.21
CA PRO A 24 -3.72 -4.27 -13.06
C PRO A 24 -4.78 -5.35 -13.38
N VAL A 25 -4.65 -6.53 -12.79
CA VAL A 25 -5.52 -7.67 -13.09
C VAL A 25 -6.69 -7.81 -12.13
N ALA A 26 -6.49 -7.39 -10.86
CA ALA A 26 -7.55 -7.47 -9.85
C ALA A 26 -7.43 -6.37 -8.80
N ALA A 27 -8.56 -6.03 -8.17
CA ALA A 27 -8.64 -5.10 -7.06
C ALA A 27 -9.68 -5.53 -6.02
N SER A 28 -9.42 -5.22 -4.74
CA SER A 28 -10.34 -5.34 -3.63
C SER A 28 -10.74 -3.97 -3.12
N GLU A 29 -12.02 -3.69 -3.08
CA GLU A 29 -12.66 -2.48 -2.58
C GLU A 29 -14.12 -2.80 -2.26
N ILE A 30 -14.68 -2.17 -1.22
CA ILE A 30 -16.05 -2.40 -0.79
C ILE A 30 -16.99 -1.21 -1.11
N GLU A 31 -16.42 -0.01 -1.25
CA GLU A 31 -17.20 1.19 -1.47
C GLU A 31 -17.69 1.28 -2.92
N PRO A 32 -19.01 1.45 -3.14
CA PRO A 32 -19.60 1.42 -4.49
C PRO A 32 -19.06 2.51 -5.42
N TYR A 33 -18.82 3.73 -4.91
CA TYR A 33 -18.37 4.84 -5.73
C TYR A 33 -16.94 4.64 -6.26
N PRO A 34 -15.93 4.33 -5.44
CA PRO A 34 -14.60 3.94 -5.92
C PRO A 34 -14.62 2.79 -6.92
N ILE A 35 -15.41 1.74 -6.65
CA ILE A 35 -15.58 0.60 -7.57
C ILE A 35 -16.11 1.06 -8.93
N ALA A 36 -17.08 1.97 -8.97
CA ALA A 36 -17.62 2.49 -10.24
C ALA A 36 -16.55 3.26 -11.04
N VAL A 37 -15.69 4.02 -10.35
CA VAL A 37 -14.57 4.74 -10.98
C VAL A 37 -13.57 3.77 -11.59
N THR A 38 -13.14 2.77 -10.83
CA THR A 38 -12.14 1.80 -11.30
C THR A 38 -12.68 0.90 -12.40
N ARG A 39 -13.94 0.48 -12.35
CA ARG A 39 -14.60 -0.25 -13.46
C ARG A 39 -14.65 0.54 -14.76
N SER A 40 -14.87 1.84 -14.68
CA SER A 40 -14.87 2.71 -15.86
C SER A 40 -13.48 2.85 -16.47
N ARG A 41 -12.42 2.90 -15.64
CA ARG A 41 -11.04 3.10 -16.09
C ARG A 41 -10.35 1.81 -16.49
N PHE A 42 -10.65 0.72 -15.79
CA PHE A 42 -10.04 -0.60 -15.95
C PHE A 42 -11.13 -1.66 -16.14
N PRO A 43 -11.83 -1.68 -17.31
CA PRO A 43 -12.98 -2.56 -17.53
C PRO A 43 -12.63 -4.06 -17.47
N ASN A 44 -11.36 -4.41 -17.69
CA ASN A 44 -10.87 -5.78 -17.64
C ASN A 44 -10.35 -6.20 -16.25
N MET A 45 -10.21 -5.26 -15.31
CA MET A 45 -9.74 -5.54 -13.96
C MET A 45 -10.85 -6.21 -13.14
N LYS A 46 -10.55 -7.35 -12.54
CA LYS A 46 -11.49 -8.11 -11.71
C LYS A 46 -11.67 -7.43 -10.34
N HIS A 47 -12.93 -7.22 -9.92
CA HIS A 47 -13.24 -6.74 -8.58
C HIS A 47 -13.53 -7.92 -7.65
N LEU A 48 -12.76 -8.02 -6.56
CA LEU A 48 -12.81 -9.13 -5.61
C LEU A 48 -13.71 -8.84 -4.39
N GLY A 49 -14.17 -7.59 -4.22
CA GLY A 49 -15.00 -7.18 -3.08
C GLY A 49 -14.21 -7.05 -1.79
N ASP A 50 -14.78 -7.56 -0.69
CA ASP A 50 -14.21 -7.46 0.64
C ASP A 50 -12.94 -8.31 0.78
N VAL A 51 -11.87 -7.68 1.27
CA VAL A 51 -10.56 -8.32 1.49
C VAL A 51 -10.61 -9.53 2.42
N SER A 52 -11.52 -9.52 3.41
CA SER A 52 -11.70 -10.62 4.36
C SER A 52 -12.23 -11.91 3.73
N ASN A 53 -12.90 -11.79 2.58
CA ASN A 53 -13.44 -12.93 1.84
C ASN A 53 -12.50 -13.47 0.75
N ILE A 54 -11.32 -12.88 0.59
CA ILE A 54 -10.36 -13.26 -0.44
C ILE A 54 -9.51 -14.42 0.07
N ASN A 55 -9.44 -15.51 -0.70
CA ASN A 55 -8.45 -16.56 -0.54
C ASN A 55 -7.28 -16.30 -1.49
N GLY A 56 -6.12 -15.94 -0.97
CA GLY A 56 -4.93 -15.62 -1.77
C GLY A 56 -4.43 -16.79 -2.62
N ALA A 57 -4.68 -18.03 -2.19
CA ALA A 57 -4.31 -19.23 -2.92
C ALA A 57 -5.16 -19.48 -4.18
N GLU A 58 -6.36 -18.89 -4.26
CA GLU A 58 -7.29 -19.05 -5.39
C GLU A 58 -7.22 -17.91 -6.40
N ILE A 59 -6.46 -16.86 -6.11
CA ILE A 59 -6.24 -15.75 -7.04
C ILE A 59 -5.19 -16.16 -8.06
N GLU A 60 -5.37 -15.70 -9.32
CA GLU A 60 -4.31 -15.80 -10.33
C GLU A 60 -3.02 -15.16 -9.77
N PRO A 61 -1.88 -15.89 -9.78
CA PRO A 61 -0.64 -15.36 -9.25
C PRO A 61 -0.23 -14.04 -9.91
N VAL A 62 0.15 -13.05 -9.08
CA VAL A 62 0.57 -11.72 -9.52
C VAL A 62 1.99 -11.41 -9.06
N ASP A 63 2.70 -10.59 -9.82
CA ASP A 63 4.07 -10.17 -9.45
C ASP A 63 4.08 -9.22 -8.26
N ILE A 64 3.04 -8.35 -8.17
CA ILE A 64 2.97 -7.27 -7.20
C ILE A 64 1.62 -7.29 -6.48
N ILE A 65 1.64 -7.18 -5.15
CA ILE A 65 0.46 -6.84 -4.36
C ILE A 65 0.70 -5.46 -3.76
N SER A 66 -0.20 -4.49 -4.02
CA SER A 66 -0.17 -3.15 -3.45
C SER A 66 -1.35 -2.91 -2.54
N PHE A 67 -1.14 -2.18 -1.44
CA PHE A 67 -2.21 -1.84 -0.53
C PHE A 67 -1.91 -0.63 0.35
N GLY A 68 -2.98 0.09 0.72
CA GLY A 68 -2.98 1.17 1.69
C GLY A 68 -4.00 0.85 2.78
N SER A 69 -3.60 0.08 3.81
CA SER A 69 -4.49 -0.25 4.91
C SER A 69 -4.85 0.98 5.74
N PRO A 70 -6.08 1.10 6.29
CA PRO A 70 -6.46 2.19 7.16
C PRO A 70 -5.52 2.34 8.36
N CYS A 71 -5.17 3.59 8.70
CA CYS A 71 -4.14 3.90 9.71
C CYS A 71 -4.55 3.52 11.14
N GLN A 72 -5.86 3.42 11.43
CA GLN A 72 -6.40 3.09 12.75
C GLN A 72 -6.17 1.63 13.15
N ASP A 73 -5.78 0.78 12.20
CA ASP A 73 -5.68 -0.66 12.36
C ASP A 73 -4.32 -1.12 12.93
N LEU A 74 -3.31 -0.25 12.96
CA LEU A 74 -1.97 -0.64 13.39
C LEU A 74 -1.88 -0.84 14.92
N SER A 75 -2.59 -0.02 15.71
CA SER A 75 -2.51 -0.02 17.19
C SER A 75 -3.02 -1.30 17.86
N VAL A 76 -3.74 -2.14 17.15
CA VAL A 76 -4.31 -3.41 17.68
C VAL A 76 -3.52 -4.63 17.20
N ALA A 77 -2.76 -4.54 16.11
CA ALA A 77 -1.90 -5.63 15.64
C ALA A 77 -0.85 -6.01 16.71
N GLY A 78 -0.27 -5.02 17.41
CA GLY A 78 0.67 -5.25 18.50
C GLY A 78 0.11 -5.99 19.72
N LYS A 79 -1.19 -5.87 19.99
CA LYS A 79 -1.84 -6.56 21.12
C LYS A 79 -2.20 -8.02 20.82
N ARG A 80 -2.32 -8.42 19.56
CA ARG A 80 -2.73 -9.78 19.18
C ARG A 80 -1.58 -10.76 18.97
N ALA A 81 -0.35 -10.29 18.82
CA ALA A 81 0.82 -11.18 18.77
C ALA A 81 1.04 -11.98 20.08
N GLY A 82 0.31 -11.65 21.16
CA GLY A 82 0.41 -12.30 22.47
C GLY A 82 -0.85 -13.01 22.99
N MET A 83 -1.98 -13.05 22.25
CA MET A 83 -3.20 -13.69 22.77
C MET A 83 -3.79 -14.70 21.80
N GLN A 84 -3.91 -15.93 22.31
CA GLN A 84 -4.66 -17.04 21.71
C GLN A 84 -6.15 -16.68 21.56
N HIS A 85 -6.78 -17.25 20.53
CA HIS A 85 -8.19 -17.16 20.19
C HIS A 85 -9.14 -17.18 21.39
N GLU A 86 -9.87 -16.10 21.60
CA GLU A 86 -11.22 -16.15 22.14
C GLU A 86 -12.12 -15.22 21.33
N SER A 87 -13.11 -15.86 20.72
CA SER A 87 -14.18 -15.24 19.94
C SER A 87 -15.10 -14.42 20.84
N LYS A 88 -15.15 -13.11 20.64
CA LYS A 88 -16.33 -12.28 20.99
C LYS A 88 -16.51 -11.22 19.92
N GLY A 89 -17.71 -11.23 19.32
CA GLY A 89 -18.13 -10.25 18.35
C GLY A 89 -18.30 -8.87 18.97
N ASP A 90 -17.74 -7.89 18.27
CA ASP A 90 -18.12 -6.49 18.34
C ASP A 90 -17.43 -5.79 17.15
N GLU A 91 -18.08 -4.80 16.54
CA GLU A 91 -17.65 -4.06 15.34
C GLU A 91 -16.26 -3.40 15.43
N GLU A 92 -15.70 -3.28 16.63
CA GLU A 92 -14.35 -2.76 16.88
C GLU A 92 -13.24 -3.79 16.54
N THR A 93 -13.60 -5.07 16.41
CA THR A 93 -12.66 -6.16 16.11
C THR A 93 -12.30 -6.23 14.64
N THR A 94 -13.12 -5.69 13.76
CA THR A 94 -12.95 -5.79 12.29
C THR A 94 -11.93 -4.81 11.71
N ARG A 95 -11.72 -3.66 12.32
CA ARG A 95 -10.81 -2.62 11.78
C ARG A 95 -9.32 -2.92 12.00
N SER A 96 -8.98 -3.58 13.09
CA SER A 96 -7.58 -3.92 13.44
C SER A 96 -6.99 -5.11 12.66
N GLY A 97 -7.80 -5.78 11.86
CA GLY A 97 -7.41 -6.95 11.08
C GLY A 97 -7.02 -6.66 9.64
N LEU A 98 -7.37 -5.49 9.07
CA LEU A 98 -7.26 -5.26 7.64
C LEU A 98 -5.82 -5.31 7.10
N PHE A 99 -4.85 -4.77 7.84
CA PHE A 99 -3.43 -4.95 7.50
C PHE A 99 -3.04 -6.43 7.51
N MET A 100 -3.49 -7.17 8.52
CA MET A 100 -3.20 -8.61 8.64
C MET A 100 -3.90 -9.42 7.54
N GLU A 101 -5.06 -8.98 7.04
CA GLU A 101 -5.70 -9.59 5.88
C GLU A 101 -4.84 -9.47 4.61
N ALA A 102 -4.22 -8.31 4.38
CA ALA A 102 -3.28 -8.16 3.27
C ALA A 102 -2.05 -9.08 3.43
N ILE A 103 -1.49 -9.19 4.65
CA ILE A 103 -0.39 -10.11 4.95
C ILE A 103 -0.82 -11.57 4.76
N ARG A 104 -2.04 -11.94 5.18
CA ARG A 104 -2.61 -13.28 4.96
C ARG A 104 -2.70 -13.61 3.48
N ILE A 105 -3.26 -12.74 2.66
CA ILE A 105 -3.39 -12.94 1.21
C ILE A 105 -2.03 -13.13 0.55
N ILE A 106 -1.02 -12.33 0.96
CA ILE A 106 0.35 -12.49 0.45
C ILE A 106 0.91 -13.87 0.83
N LYS A 107 0.77 -14.29 2.08
CA LYS A 107 1.25 -15.59 2.57
C LYS A 107 0.55 -16.75 1.83
N GLU A 108 -0.77 -16.71 1.71
CA GLU A 108 -1.57 -17.72 1.00
C GLU A 108 -1.16 -17.87 -0.47
N MET A 109 -0.94 -16.76 -1.19
CA MET A 109 -0.47 -16.80 -2.57
C MET A 109 0.95 -17.36 -2.66
N ARG A 110 1.84 -17.00 -1.75
CA ARG A 110 3.20 -17.54 -1.72
C ARG A 110 3.23 -19.03 -1.41
N ASP A 111 2.44 -19.47 -0.46
CA ASP A 111 2.32 -20.89 -0.11
C ASP A 111 1.78 -21.70 -1.29
N ALA A 112 0.77 -21.21 -1.99
CA ALA A 112 0.19 -21.85 -3.17
C ALA A 112 1.12 -21.86 -4.40
N THR A 113 2.18 -21.05 -4.40
CA THR A 113 3.10 -20.89 -5.52
C THR A 113 4.54 -21.27 -5.22
N ASP A 114 4.79 -22.04 -4.16
CA ASP A 114 6.13 -22.41 -3.68
C ASP A 114 7.07 -21.19 -3.53
N GLY A 115 6.54 -20.10 -2.99
CA GLY A 115 7.25 -18.86 -2.73
C GLY A 115 7.51 -17.96 -3.95
N LYS A 116 6.97 -18.31 -5.14
CA LYS A 116 7.23 -17.55 -6.38
C LYS A 116 6.51 -16.22 -6.44
N TYR A 117 5.25 -16.18 -5.99
CA TYR A 117 4.37 -15.00 -6.12
C TYR A 117 3.66 -14.67 -4.80
N PRO A 118 3.43 -13.37 -4.52
CA PRO A 118 4.03 -12.23 -5.22
C PRO A 118 5.53 -12.16 -4.97
N THR A 119 6.27 -11.52 -5.90
CA THR A 119 7.68 -11.20 -5.69
C THR A 119 7.84 -9.89 -4.92
N ILE A 120 6.90 -8.95 -5.09
CA ILE A 120 6.96 -7.62 -4.49
C ILE A 120 5.64 -7.31 -3.77
N ALA A 121 5.73 -6.72 -2.59
CA ALA A 121 4.62 -6.02 -1.95
C ALA A 121 4.93 -4.52 -1.82
N LEU A 122 3.89 -3.70 -2.03
CA LEU A 122 3.93 -2.25 -1.84
C LEU A 122 2.89 -1.87 -0.79
N TRP A 123 3.32 -1.25 0.29
CA TRP A 123 2.42 -0.72 1.31
C TRP A 123 2.52 0.80 1.41
N GLU A 124 1.36 1.46 1.47
CA GLU A 124 1.26 2.91 1.64
C GLU A 124 0.59 3.24 2.97
N ASN A 125 1.11 4.25 3.69
CA ASN A 125 0.43 4.76 4.87
C ASN A 125 0.82 6.21 5.18
N VAL A 126 0.17 6.79 6.19
CA VAL A 126 0.50 8.14 6.67
C VAL A 126 1.71 8.11 7.61
N PRO A 127 2.52 9.20 7.69
CA PRO A 127 3.67 9.28 8.59
C PRO A 127 3.35 9.10 10.08
N GLY A 128 2.07 9.23 10.47
CA GLY A 128 1.61 8.94 11.83
C GLY A 128 1.90 7.51 12.30
N ALA A 129 2.01 6.56 11.37
CA ALA A 129 2.39 5.18 11.67
C ALA A 129 3.75 5.07 12.39
N PHE A 130 4.69 5.97 12.10
CA PHE A 130 6.01 5.99 12.77
C PHE A 130 5.95 6.33 14.26
N SER A 131 4.93 7.05 14.71
CA SER A 131 4.78 7.49 16.11
C SER A 131 3.65 6.81 16.86
N SER A 132 2.81 6.05 16.15
CA SER A 132 1.71 5.30 16.75
C SER A 132 2.27 4.29 17.76
N ASN A 133 1.66 4.25 18.96
CA ASN A 133 2.06 3.40 20.06
C ASN A 133 3.58 3.46 20.34
N HIS A 134 4.14 4.67 20.42
CA HIS A 134 5.57 4.91 20.61
C HIS A 134 6.48 4.25 19.56
N GLY A 135 5.99 4.09 18.32
CA GLY A 135 6.72 3.48 17.21
C GLY A 135 6.57 1.96 17.12
N GLU A 136 5.89 1.35 18.08
CA GLU A 136 5.73 -0.10 18.14
C GLU A 136 4.84 -0.63 17.01
N ASP A 137 3.82 0.12 16.61
CA ASP A 137 2.93 -0.30 15.52
C ASP A 137 3.69 -0.43 14.19
N PHE A 138 4.61 0.49 13.90
CA PHE A 138 5.42 0.38 12.68
C PHE A 138 6.48 -0.74 12.78
N ARG A 139 6.99 -1.04 13.99
CA ARG A 139 7.84 -2.23 14.22
C ARG A 139 7.09 -3.50 13.84
N VAL A 140 5.82 -3.63 14.27
CA VAL A 140 4.97 -4.78 13.93
C VAL A 140 4.74 -4.88 12.43
N VAL A 141 4.49 -3.75 11.75
CA VAL A 141 4.37 -3.74 10.28
C VAL A 141 5.62 -4.32 9.61
N LEU A 142 6.81 -3.83 9.98
CA LEU A 142 8.06 -4.33 9.44
C LEU A 142 8.26 -5.81 9.75
N GLU A 143 7.98 -6.21 11.00
CA GLU A 143 8.13 -7.59 11.46
C GLU A 143 7.21 -8.56 10.71
N GLU A 144 5.96 -8.18 10.43
CA GLU A 144 5.04 -9.03 9.67
C GLU A 144 5.48 -9.20 8.20
N PHE A 145 6.08 -8.18 7.57
CA PHE A 145 6.70 -8.35 6.27
C PHE A 145 7.93 -9.27 6.30
N VAL A 146 8.79 -9.13 7.33
CA VAL A 146 9.95 -10.02 7.51
C VAL A 146 9.50 -11.47 7.71
N LYS A 147 8.47 -11.70 8.51
CA LYS A 147 7.93 -13.04 8.80
C LYS A 147 7.36 -13.78 7.57
N ILE A 148 7.11 -13.08 6.46
CA ILE A 148 6.75 -13.74 5.21
C ILE A 148 7.91 -14.59 4.69
N CYS A 149 9.16 -14.14 4.88
CA CYS A 149 10.37 -14.86 4.47
C CYS A 149 11.04 -15.61 5.64
N GLU A 150 11.01 -15.03 6.83
CA GLU A 150 11.62 -15.58 8.06
C GLU A 150 10.58 -15.67 9.16
N PRO A 151 9.78 -16.73 9.25
CA PRO A 151 8.62 -16.85 10.16
C PRO A 151 8.93 -16.66 11.65
N THR A 152 10.16 -16.91 12.06
CA THR A 152 10.61 -16.81 13.47
C THR A 152 11.32 -15.49 13.78
N ALA A 153 11.46 -14.60 12.79
CA ALA A 153 12.16 -13.34 12.98
C ALA A 153 11.42 -12.41 13.95
N THR A 154 12.19 -11.70 14.74
CA THR A 154 11.72 -10.63 15.62
C THR A 154 12.60 -9.40 15.41
N LEU A 155 11.98 -8.23 15.28
CA LEU A 155 12.71 -6.98 15.16
C LEU A 155 12.88 -6.31 16.52
N PRO A 156 14.04 -5.72 16.79
CA PRO A 156 14.28 -4.98 18.03
C PRO A 156 13.35 -3.78 18.15
N ALA A 157 13.05 -3.37 19.37
CA ALA A 157 12.37 -2.11 19.62
C ALA A 157 13.19 -0.93 19.10
N VAL A 158 12.51 0.04 18.52
CA VAL A 158 13.17 1.25 18.00
C VAL A 158 13.65 2.15 19.13
N ASP A 159 14.85 2.71 19.00
CA ASP A 159 15.39 3.63 20.02
C ASP A 159 14.51 4.87 20.16
N LYS A 160 14.09 5.16 21.41
CA LYS A 160 13.25 6.32 21.76
C LYS A 160 11.95 6.46 20.95
N GLY A 161 11.43 5.37 20.36
CA GLY A 161 10.19 5.40 19.58
C GLY A 161 10.26 6.26 18.31
N LYS A 162 11.45 6.45 17.74
CA LYS A 162 11.64 7.30 16.55
C LYS A 162 12.19 6.48 15.38
N TRP A 163 11.38 6.33 14.36
CA TRP A 163 11.80 5.74 13.08
C TRP A 163 12.43 6.78 12.17
N PRO A 164 13.52 6.44 11.45
CA PRO A 164 14.04 7.29 10.39
C PRO A 164 13.00 7.41 9.26
N TYR A 165 13.06 8.51 8.49
CA TYR A 165 12.16 8.73 7.35
C TYR A 165 12.44 7.83 6.16
N ALA A 166 13.55 7.14 6.16
CA ALA A 166 13.95 6.15 5.16
C ALA A 166 14.94 5.17 5.77
N ASP A 167 14.75 3.88 5.52
CA ASP A 167 15.65 2.81 5.96
C ASP A 167 15.43 1.54 5.13
N ALA A 168 16.31 0.55 5.29
CA ALA A 168 16.21 -0.74 4.65
C ALA A 168 16.65 -1.87 5.59
N ILE A 169 16.01 -3.02 5.44
CA ILE A 169 16.34 -4.28 6.12
C ILE A 169 16.69 -5.30 5.04
N MET A 170 17.83 -5.97 5.19
CA MET A 170 18.32 -6.96 4.24
C MET A 170 18.33 -8.33 4.93
N GLY A 171 17.81 -9.34 4.25
CA GLY A 171 17.90 -10.73 4.64
C GLY A 171 18.58 -11.58 3.57
N ASP A 172 18.61 -12.89 3.75
CA ASP A 172 19.16 -13.81 2.76
C ASP A 172 18.15 -14.03 1.63
N GLY A 173 18.39 -13.39 0.49
CA GLY A 173 17.52 -13.47 -0.69
C GLY A 173 16.22 -12.69 -0.60
N TRP A 174 16.05 -11.77 0.35
CA TRP A 174 14.94 -10.85 0.44
C TRP A 174 15.36 -9.48 0.98
N SER A 175 14.54 -8.46 0.75
CA SER A 175 14.81 -7.12 1.27
C SER A 175 13.52 -6.34 1.49
N ILE A 176 13.57 -5.41 2.44
CA ILE A 176 12.52 -4.43 2.71
C ILE A 176 13.15 -3.05 2.73
N ALA A 177 12.51 -2.08 2.10
CA ALA A 177 12.92 -0.68 2.20
C ALA A 177 11.69 0.20 2.33
N TYR A 178 11.79 1.27 3.10
CA TYR A 178 10.72 2.23 3.21
C TYR A 178 11.25 3.66 3.14
N ARG A 179 10.38 4.56 2.67
CA ARG A 179 10.69 5.98 2.57
C ARG A 179 9.43 6.82 2.68
N THR A 180 9.57 8.01 3.28
CA THR A 180 8.53 9.03 3.23
C THR A 180 8.68 9.88 1.98
N PHE A 181 7.61 9.95 1.19
CA PHE A 181 7.49 10.85 0.05
C PHE A 181 6.54 12.00 0.37
N ASN A 182 6.82 13.17 -0.18
CA ASN A 182 5.92 14.33 -0.14
C ASN A 182 5.56 14.70 -1.58
N LEU A 183 4.27 14.68 -1.91
CA LEU A 183 3.77 14.94 -3.26
C LEU A 183 4.22 16.30 -3.80
N GLU A 184 4.42 17.28 -2.92
CA GLU A 184 4.92 18.62 -3.28
C GLU A 184 6.21 18.56 -4.11
N TYR A 185 7.10 17.58 -3.85
CA TYR A 185 8.35 17.41 -4.59
C TYR A 185 8.20 16.65 -5.92
N TRP A 186 6.97 16.21 -6.24
CA TRP A 186 6.64 15.43 -7.43
C TRP A 186 5.71 16.19 -8.38
N GLY A 187 5.67 17.53 -8.26
CA GLY A 187 4.89 18.40 -9.16
C GLY A 187 3.42 18.54 -8.79
N CYS A 188 2.99 17.98 -7.66
CA CYS A 188 1.62 18.17 -7.15
C CYS A 188 1.61 19.32 -6.12
N PRO A 189 0.77 20.38 -6.28
CA PRO A 189 0.73 21.51 -5.36
C PRO A 189 0.03 21.17 -4.03
N GLN A 190 0.33 20.00 -3.48
CA GLN A 190 -0.25 19.52 -2.22
C GLN A 190 0.83 18.97 -1.29
N ARG A 191 0.83 19.45 -0.05
CA ARG A 191 1.64 18.88 1.02
C ARG A 191 1.00 17.59 1.52
N ARG A 192 1.23 16.49 0.80
CA ARG A 192 0.75 15.15 1.16
C ARG A 192 1.96 14.24 1.38
N ARG A 193 2.27 13.99 2.65
CA ARG A 193 3.35 13.06 3.03
C ARG A 193 2.79 11.66 3.22
N ARG A 194 3.49 10.66 2.66
CA ARG A 194 3.13 9.24 2.78
C ARG A 194 4.39 8.41 2.93
N ILE A 195 4.27 7.36 3.73
CA ILE A 195 5.25 6.28 3.79
C ILE A 195 4.92 5.34 2.64
N TYR A 196 5.95 4.93 1.90
CA TYR A 196 5.88 3.79 1.02
C TYR A 196 6.91 2.78 1.48
N LEU A 197 6.46 1.53 1.64
CA LEU A 197 7.30 0.39 1.93
C LEU A 197 7.26 -0.55 0.74
N VAL A 198 8.44 -1.00 0.33
CA VAL A 198 8.66 -2.02 -0.69
C VAL A 198 9.22 -3.24 0.01
N ALA A 199 8.61 -4.39 -0.15
CA ALA A 199 9.18 -5.68 0.22
C ALA A 199 9.44 -6.49 -1.05
N ASP A 200 10.68 -6.93 -1.25
CA ASP A 200 11.09 -7.87 -2.30
C ASP A 200 11.36 -9.22 -1.64
N PHE A 201 10.46 -10.17 -1.88
CA PHE A 201 10.49 -11.50 -1.26
C PHE A 201 11.37 -12.51 -2.01
N GLY A 202 11.96 -12.14 -3.12
CA GLY A 202 12.77 -13.00 -3.97
C GLY A 202 14.06 -12.32 -4.44
N GLY A 203 14.52 -11.28 -3.69
CA GLY A 203 15.74 -10.57 -4.03
C GLY A 203 16.06 -9.40 -3.11
N GLU A 204 17.10 -8.67 -3.45
CA GLU A 204 17.63 -7.55 -2.66
C GLU A 204 17.35 -6.18 -3.31
N ARG A 205 16.26 -6.07 -4.12
CA ARG A 205 15.98 -4.88 -4.94
C ARG A 205 15.17 -3.80 -4.22
N ALA A 206 14.59 -4.09 -3.05
CA ALA A 206 13.74 -3.12 -2.36
C ALA A 206 14.42 -1.76 -2.13
N PRO A 207 15.70 -1.67 -1.69
CA PRO A 207 16.40 -0.39 -1.57
C PRO A 207 16.58 0.31 -2.93
N GLU A 208 16.90 -0.44 -3.99
CA GLU A 208 17.05 0.13 -5.33
C GLU A 208 15.71 0.74 -5.80
N ILE A 209 14.60 0.03 -5.64
CA ILE A 209 13.27 0.49 -6.02
C ILE A 209 12.87 1.73 -5.20
N CYS A 210 13.08 1.68 -3.88
CA CYS A 210 12.63 2.71 -2.95
C CYS A 210 13.47 4.00 -3.01
N PHE A 211 14.80 3.89 -3.26
CA PHE A 211 15.75 5.01 -3.16
C PHE A 211 16.29 5.51 -4.49
N LYS A 212 15.97 4.86 -5.60
CA LYS A 212 16.48 5.24 -6.92
C LYS A 212 16.10 6.68 -7.26
N ARG A 213 17.11 7.52 -7.48
CA ARG A 213 16.93 8.94 -7.84
C ARG A 213 16.68 9.15 -9.34
N GLU A 214 17.07 8.21 -10.18
CA GLU A 214 17.03 8.33 -11.65
C GLU A 214 15.61 8.30 -12.25
N GLY A 215 14.60 7.85 -11.50
CA GLY A 215 13.19 7.94 -11.86
C GLY A 215 12.58 9.33 -11.65
N LEU A 216 13.30 10.25 -11.02
CA LEU A 216 12.95 11.67 -10.94
C LEU A 216 13.21 12.30 -12.32
N ARG A 217 12.38 12.00 -13.32
CA ARG A 217 12.22 12.87 -14.45
C ARG A 217 11.94 14.27 -13.89
N ARG A 218 12.90 15.18 -14.04
CA ARG A 218 12.56 16.59 -13.99
C ARG A 218 11.56 16.79 -15.11
N TYR A 219 10.31 17.00 -14.75
CA TYR A 219 9.30 17.37 -15.73
C TYR A 219 9.88 18.52 -16.54
N THR A 220 9.86 18.40 -17.85
CA THR A 220 10.22 19.51 -18.73
C THR A 220 9.26 20.68 -18.45
N ALA A 221 9.66 21.90 -18.71
CA ALA A 221 8.78 23.08 -18.53
C ALA A 221 7.41 22.86 -19.20
N LYS A 222 7.38 22.16 -20.35
CA LYS A 222 6.16 21.81 -21.07
C LYS A 222 5.27 20.80 -20.33
N GLU A 223 5.87 19.82 -19.64
CA GLU A 223 5.11 18.86 -18.83
C GLU A 223 4.57 19.52 -17.55
N GLN A 224 5.33 20.42 -16.92
CA GLN A 224 4.87 21.24 -15.80
C GLN A 224 3.67 22.12 -16.21
N GLU A 225 3.73 22.74 -17.38
CA GLU A 225 2.62 23.53 -17.91
C GLU A 225 1.37 22.68 -18.18
N THR A 226 1.54 21.46 -18.67
CA THR A 226 0.45 20.51 -18.90
C THR A 226 -0.20 20.08 -17.58
N TRP A 227 0.59 19.81 -16.57
CA TRP A 227 0.09 19.48 -15.22
C TRP A 227 -0.61 20.67 -14.56
N GLN A 228 -0.09 21.89 -14.74
CA GLN A 228 -0.74 23.08 -14.21
C GLN A 228 -2.11 23.30 -14.85
N ARG A 229 -2.22 23.18 -16.17
CA ARG A 229 -3.51 23.26 -16.89
C ARG A 229 -4.51 22.21 -16.43
N PHE A 230 -4.03 20.97 -16.13
CA PHE A 230 -4.89 19.94 -15.60
C PHE A 230 -5.36 20.25 -14.16
N ALA A 231 -4.46 20.75 -13.32
CA ALA A 231 -4.81 21.18 -11.96
C ALA A 231 -5.82 22.34 -11.97
N ASP A 232 -5.65 23.33 -12.84
CA ASP A 232 -6.56 24.45 -13.03
C ASP A 232 -7.93 23.97 -13.52
N TYR A 233 -7.96 23.07 -14.51
CA TYR A 233 -9.18 22.46 -15.01
C TYR A 233 -9.97 21.72 -13.93
N VAL A 234 -9.27 20.94 -13.07
CA VAL A 234 -9.90 20.22 -11.94
C VAL A 234 -10.43 21.19 -10.90
N ALA A 235 -9.67 22.24 -10.58
CA ALA A 235 -10.07 23.27 -9.62
C ALA A 235 -11.32 24.03 -10.08
N ASP A 236 -11.40 24.36 -11.39
CA ASP A 236 -12.58 25.04 -11.96
C ASP A 236 -13.82 24.17 -11.95
N ARG A 237 -13.69 22.86 -12.20
CA ARG A 237 -14.81 21.93 -12.12
C ARG A 237 -15.31 21.73 -10.68
N ILE A 238 -14.41 21.73 -9.69
CA ILE A 238 -14.80 21.65 -8.27
C ILE A 238 -15.57 22.92 -7.90
N ARG A 239 -15.10 24.11 -8.28
CA ARG A 239 -15.81 25.39 -8.02
C ARG A 239 -17.18 25.45 -8.70
N ALA A 240 -17.28 24.97 -9.94
CA ALA A 240 -18.56 24.90 -10.65
C ALA A 240 -19.56 23.97 -9.95
N ALA A 241 -19.11 22.79 -9.48
CA ALA A 241 -19.94 21.85 -8.75
C ALA A 241 -20.37 22.37 -7.37
N ASP A 242 -19.58 23.18 -6.70
CA ASP A 242 -19.93 23.82 -5.43
C ASP A 242 -20.90 24.99 -5.64
N SER A 243 -20.86 25.71 -6.75
CA SER A 243 -21.83 26.77 -7.07
C SER A 243 -23.22 26.22 -7.42
N GLU A 244 -23.31 25.06 -8.08
CA GLU A 244 -24.58 24.37 -8.37
C GLU A 244 -25.25 23.75 -7.13
N ARG A 245 -24.53 23.58 -6.01
CA ARG A 245 -25.08 23.10 -4.73
C ARG A 245 -25.62 24.19 -3.82
N THR A 246 -25.37 25.45 -4.15
CA THR A 246 -25.78 26.63 -3.35
C THR A 246 -26.96 27.39 -3.97
N GLU A 247 -27.49 26.96 -5.09
CA GLU A 247 -28.79 27.34 -5.65
C GLU A 247 -29.82 26.24 -5.38
#